data_ad93d2b18d7eaf7ae14ae36fbeaacb47
#
_entry.id   ad93d2b18d7eaf7ae14ae36fbeaacb47
#
_cell.length_a   1.000
_cell.length_b   1.000
_cell.length_c   1.000
_cell.angle_alpha   90.00
_cell.angle_beta   90.00
_cell.angle_gamma   90.00
#
_symmetry.space_group_name_H-M   'P 1'
#
loop_
_entity.id
_entity.type
_entity.pdbx_description
1 polymer ?
#
loop_
_entity_poly.entity_id
_entity_poly.type
_entity_poly.pdbx_seq_one_letter_code
_entity_poly.pdbx_strand_id
1 'polypeptide(L)'
;KKTSAAECNCDTEQKPSFFQSKAFLVIVTVFAILMMTFPLYAKIFFPKPKAAIMVPAATDSTVQAKFSIQGMTCAGCEEHVNNQLSKLPGVLTYQTSYANGYSIVTFDKLKTDAKVIETAINKTGYKVKEYKPLNEKK
;
A
#
# COMPACT_ATOMS: atom_id res chain seq x y z
N LYS A 1 20.47 29.02 74.77
CA LYS A 1 20.89 27.93 73.88
C LYS A 1 20.08 28.08 72.61
N LYS A 2 20.73 28.61 71.59
CA LYS A 2 20.16 28.91 70.30
C LYS A 2 20.27 27.65 69.43
N THR A 3 19.17 27.13 68.97
CA THR A 3 19.12 26.17 67.90
C THR A 3 18.81 26.92 66.63
N SER A 4 19.79 27.03 65.79
CA SER A 4 19.70 27.64 64.48
C SER A 4 18.91 26.69 63.53
N ALA A 5 17.82 27.20 63.07
CA ALA A 5 17.09 26.58 61.95
C ALA A 5 17.93 26.72 60.69
N ALA A 6 18.26 25.61 60.08
CA ALA A 6 18.87 25.58 58.76
C ALA A 6 17.80 25.89 57.72
N GLU A 7 17.83 27.11 57.20
CA GLU A 7 17.12 27.46 55.99
C GLU A 7 17.78 26.71 54.80
N CYS A 8 17.11 25.68 54.37
CA CYS A 8 17.41 25.10 53.07
C CYS A 8 16.83 26.04 51.99
N ASN A 9 17.64 27.00 51.59
CA ASN A 9 17.37 27.77 50.37
C ASN A 9 17.71 26.90 49.15
N CYS A 10 16.74 26.16 48.69
CA CYS A 10 16.80 25.50 47.40
C CYS A 10 16.30 26.50 46.34
N ASP A 11 17.11 27.50 46.07
CA ASP A 11 17.01 28.22 44.81
C ASP A 11 17.48 27.33 43.68
N THR A 12 16.62 26.38 43.32
CA THR A 12 16.73 25.75 42.04
C THR A 12 16.22 26.76 41.02
N GLU A 13 17.14 27.54 40.46
CA GLU A 13 16.90 28.23 39.17
C GLU A 13 16.51 27.17 38.16
N GLN A 14 15.23 26.82 38.15
CA GLN A 14 14.60 26.14 37.03
C GLN A 14 14.61 27.12 35.87
N LYS A 15 15.69 27.08 35.07
CA LYS A 15 15.64 27.54 33.70
C LYS A 15 14.34 27.00 33.13
N PRO A 16 13.43 27.86 32.62
CA PRO A 16 12.19 27.38 32.05
C PRO A 16 12.55 26.37 30.99
N SER A 17 12.27 25.09 31.27
CA SER A 17 12.50 24.02 30.34
C SER A 17 11.78 24.41 29.05
N PHE A 18 12.48 24.39 27.96
CA PHE A 18 11.95 24.69 26.62
C PHE A 18 10.60 24.01 26.38
N PHE A 19 10.40 22.86 27.01
CA PHE A 19 9.16 22.08 27.03
C PHE A 19 8.00 22.70 27.82
N GLN A 20 8.24 23.65 28.71
CA GLN A 20 7.23 24.34 29.53
C GLN A 20 6.82 25.68 28.95
N SER A 21 7.44 26.10 27.85
CA SER A 21 7.07 27.31 27.15
C SER A 21 5.69 27.20 26.53
N LYS A 22 4.84 28.22 26.70
CA LYS A 22 3.53 28.31 26.01
C LYS A 22 3.69 28.18 24.51
N ALA A 23 4.79 28.63 23.94
CA ALA A 23 5.14 28.46 22.52
C ALA A 23 5.32 26.98 22.14
N PHE A 24 5.94 26.19 23.00
CA PHE A 24 6.10 24.73 22.76
C PHE A 24 4.74 24.02 22.73
N LEU A 25 3.85 24.35 23.68
CA LEU A 25 2.49 23.76 23.69
C LEU A 25 1.72 24.12 22.41
N VAL A 26 1.82 25.36 21.94
CA VAL A 26 1.18 25.77 20.68
C VAL A 26 1.76 24.99 19.49
N ILE A 27 3.06 24.82 19.42
CA ILE A 27 3.71 24.04 18.34
C ILE A 27 3.26 22.57 18.36
N VAL A 28 3.21 21.95 19.53
CA VAL A 28 2.76 20.57 19.69
C VAL A 28 1.29 20.40 19.32
N THR A 29 0.43 21.33 19.73
CA THR A 29 -1.00 21.27 19.37
C THR A 29 -1.22 21.48 17.88
N VAL A 30 -0.51 22.42 17.24
CA VAL A 30 -0.57 22.61 15.78
C VAL A 30 -0.08 21.35 15.06
N PHE A 31 1.01 20.75 15.52
CA PHE A 31 1.55 19.52 14.96
C PHE A 31 0.58 18.33 15.12
N ALA A 32 -0.07 18.22 16.28
CA ALA A 32 -1.07 17.18 16.52
C ALA A 32 -2.29 17.35 15.60
N ILE A 33 -2.77 18.58 15.40
CA ILE A 33 -3.86 18.88 14.47
C ILE A 33 -3.45 18.55 13.04
N LEU A 34 -2.22 18.89 12.65
CA LEU A 34 -1.64 18.56 11.33
C LEU A 34 -1.56 17.03 11.11
N MET A 35 -1.15 16.29 12.14
CA MET A 35 -1.14 14.82 12.09
C MET A 35 -2.53 14.20 12.02
N MET A 36 -3.52 14.79 12.74
CA MET A 36 -4.90 14.31 12.66
C MET A 36 -5.55 14.61 11.29
N THR A 37 -5.19 15.73 10.67
CA THR A 37 -5.71 16.10 9.34
C THR A 37 -4.94 15.44 8.20
N PHE A 38 -3.75 14.87 8.47
CA PHE A 38 -2.92 14.18 7.48
C PHE A 38 -3.68 13.10 6.68
N PRO A 39 -4.50 12.19 7.29
CA PRO A 39 -5.25 11.20 6.52
C PRO A 39 -6.28 11.82 5.56
N LEU A 40 -6.75 13.03 5.81
CA LEU A 40 -7.66 13.75 4.91
C LEU A 40 -6.89 14.30 3.69
N TYR A 41 -5.69 14.87 3.90
CA TYR A 41 -4.85 15.37 2.82
C TYR A 41 -4.16 14.24 2.06
N ALA A 42 -3.84 13.13 2.72
CA ALA A 42 -3.25 11.96 2.08
C ALA A 42 -4.14 11.40 0.95
N LYS A 43 -5.46 11.53 1.07
CA LYS A 43 -6.41 11.12 0.01
C LYS A 43 -6.31 11.99 -1.25
N ILE A 44 -5.86 13.24 -1.13
CA ILE A 44 -5.70 14.19 -2.24
C ILE A 44 -4.31 14.00 -2.88
N PHE A 45 -3.27 13.77 -2.05
CA PHE A 45 -1.89 13.64 -2.51
C PHE A 45 -1.54 12.22 -3.00
N PHE A 46 -2.15 11.21 -2.39
CA PHE A 46 -2.08 9.83 -2.85
C PHE A 46 -3.49 9.42 -3.28
N PRO A 47 -3.90 9.72 -4.52
CA PRO A 47 -5.05 9.03 -5.06
C PRO A 47 -4.69 7.56 -4.89
N LYS A 48 -5.40 6.84 -3.98
CA LYS A 48 -5.34 5.40 -3.94
C LYS A 48 -5.46 5.00 -5.41
N PRO A 49 -4.57 4.15 -5.93
CA PRO A 49 -4.93 3.43 -7.12
C PRO A 49 -6.24 2.77 -6.70
N LYS A 50 -7.35 3.37 -7.06
CA LYS A 50 -8.59 2.65 -7.11
C LYS A 50 -8.13 1.42 -7.86
N ALA A 51 -8.30 0.24 -7.27
CA ALA A 51 -8.60 -0.90 -8.09
C ALA A 51 -9.78 -0.40 -8.95
N ALA A 52 -9.46 0.45 -9.87
CA ALA A 52 -10.35 0.90 -10.89
C ALA A 52 -10.53 -0.39 -11.66
N ILE A 53 -11.69 -0.96 -11.43
CA ILE A 53 -12.42 -1.51 -12.54
C ILE A 53 -12.57 -0.31 -13.50
N MET A 54 -11.46 0.16 -14.05
CA MET A 54 -11.48 0.75 -15.36
C MET A 54 -11.78 -0.46 -16.23
N VAL A 55 -13.05 -0.59 -16.54
CA VAL A 55 -13.44 -1.23 -17.78
C VAL A 55 -12.77 -0.35 -18.82
N PRO A 56 -11.59 -0.68 -19.36
CA PRO A 56 -11.06 0.03 -20.49
C PRO A 56 -12.10 -0.19 -21.56
N ALA A 57 -12.53 0.90 -22.18
CA ALA A 57 -13.32 0.82 -23.40
C ALA A 57 -12.71 -0.30 -24.23
N ALA A 58 -13.51 -1.34 -24.49
CA ALA A 58 -13.09 -2.57 -25.13
C ALA A 58 -12.41 -2.24 -26.45
N THR A 59 -11.10 -2.07 -26.42
CA THR A 59 -10.31 -2.25 -27.61
C THR A 59 -10.35 -3.75 -27.90
N ASP A 60 -10.66 -4.11 -29.11
CA ASP A 60 -10.95 -5.49 -29.57
C ASP A 60 -9.84 -6.52 -29.24
N SER A 61 -8.68 -6.04 -28.76
CA SER A 61 -7.50 -6.83 -28.38
C SER A 61 -7.35 -7.09 -26.89
N THR A 62 -8.21 -6.53 -26.02
CA THR A 62 -8.07 -6.62 -24.56
C THR A 62 -8.81 -7.84 -24.02
N VAL A 63 -8.08 -8.70 -23.30
CA VAL A 63 -8.61 -9.90 -22.67
C VAL A 63 -8.45 -9.84 -21.17
N GLN A 64 -9.50 -10.24 -20.48
CA GLN A 64 -9.46 -10.47 -19.05
C GLN A 64 -9.41 -11.96 -18.76
N ALA A 65 -8.45 -12.37 -17.95
CA ALA A 65 -8.26 -13.77 -17.57
C ALA A 65 -8.05 -13.92 -16.07
N LYS A 66 -8.55 -15.03 -15.55
CA LYS A 66 -8.36 -15.47 -14.19
C LYS A 66 -7.28 -16.56 -14.16
N PHE A 67 -6.25 -16.33 -13.37
CA PHE A 67 -5.18 -17.28 -13.08
C PHE A 67 -5.35 -17.80 -11.67
N SER A 68 -5.56 -19.10 -11.50
CA SER A 68 -5.58 -19.75 -10.20
C SER A 68 -4.15 -20.04 -9.76
N ILE A 69 -3.72 -19.45 -8.65
CA ILE A 69 -2.32 -19.48 -8.18
C ILE A 69 -2.26 -20.27 -6.88
N GLN A 70 -1.41 -21.27 -6.84
CA GLN A 70 -1.16 -22.05 -5.63
C GLN A 70 0.11 -21.58 -4.92
N GLY A 71 0.07 -21.57 -3.59
CA GLY A 71 1.22 -21.25 -2.75
C GLY A 71 1.22 -19.83 -2.18
N MET A 72 0.24 -18.99 -2.53
CA MET A 72 0.06 -17.70 -1.89
C MET A 72 -0.60 -17.89 -0.51
N THR A 73 0.09 -17.51 0.56
CA THR A 73 -0.39 -17.68 1.94
C THR A 73 -0.45 -16.37 2.71
N CYS A 74 0.01 -15.27 2.13
CA CYS A 74 0.14 -13.98 2.81
C CYS A 74 -0.06 -12.79 1.87
N ALA A 75 -0.35 -11.61 2.46
CA ALA A 75 -0.48 -10.37 1.70
C ALA A 75 0.81 -9.97 0.96
N GLY A 76 2.00 -10.30 1.53
CA GLY A 76 3.28 -10.07 0.86
C GLY A 76 3.46 -10.92 -0.39
N CYS A 77 2.86 -12.12 -0.43
CA CYS A 77 2.85 -12.97 -1.62
C CYS A 77 2.04 -12.35 -2.76
N GLU A 78 0.91 -11.72 -2.42
CA GLU A 78 0.07 -10.98 -3.36
C GLU A 78 0.85 -9.81 -3.98
N GLU A 79 1.53 -9.02 -3.14
CA GLU A 79 2.34 -7.89 -3.59
C GLU A 79 3.50 -8.34 -4.50
N HIS A 80 4.11 -9.49 -4.20
CA HIS A 80 5.18 -10.05 -5.02
C HIS A 80 4.68 -10.43 -6.42
N VAL A 81 3.53 -11.06 -6.53
CA VAL A 81 2.88 -11.37 -7.81
C VAL A 81 2.52 -10.09 -8.56
N ASN A 82 1.91 -9.12 -7.86
CA ASN A 82 1.53 -7.83 -8.42
C ASN A 82 2.73 -7.07 -9.00
N ASN A 83 3.87 -7.11 -8.31
CA ASN A 83 5.12 -6.48 -8.76
C ASN A 83 5.69 -7.14 -10.04
N GLN A 84 5.52 -8.44 -10.19
CA GLN A 84 5.94 -9.11 -11.44
C GLN A 84 4.98 -8.83 -12.59
N LEU A 85 3.68 -8.78 -12.32
CA LEU A 85 2.68 -8.45 -13.34
C LEU A 85 2.83 -7.01 -13.85
N SER A 86 3.16 -6.06 -12.94
CA SER A 86 3.37 -4.65 -13.32
C SER A 86 4.56 -4.43 -14.25
N LYS A 87 5.54 -5.34 -14.26
CA LYS A 87 6.73 -5.26 -15.14
C LYS A 87 6.48 -5.79 -16.55
N LEU A 88 5.37 -6.47 -16.77
CA LEU A 88 5.07 -7.05 -18.06
C LEU A 88 4.47 -6.01 -19.00
N PRO A 89 5.06 -5.84 -20.20
CA PRO A 89 4.46 -4.99 -21.21
C PRO A 89 3.13 -5.58 -21.67
N GLY A 90 2.09 -4.75 -21.80
CA GLY A 90 0.77 -5.20 -22.26
C GLY A 90 -0.19 -5.60 -21.14
N VAL A 91 0.25 -5.70 -19.90
CA VAL A 91 -0.66 -5.83 -18.74
C VAL A 91 -1.24 -4.45 -18.42
N LEU A 92 -2.56 -4.35 -18.45
CA LEU A 92 -3.29 -3.09 -18.21
C LEU A 92 -3.76 -2.97 -16.76
N THR A 93 -4.36 -4.03 -16.23
CA THR A 93 -4.82 -4.08 -14.85
C THR A 93 -4.65 -5.49 -14.29
N TYR A 94 -4.43 -5.57 -12.99
CA TYR A 94 -4.36 -6.84 -12.27
C TYR A 94 -5.02 -6.71 -10.90
N GLN A 95 -5.63 -7.78 -10.44
CA GLN A 95 -6.23 -7.88 -9.12
C GLN A 95 -5.94 -9.27 -8.57
N THR A 96 -5.02 -9.34 -7.64
CA THR A 96 -4.60 -10.58 -7.00
C THR A 96 -5.27 -10.70 -5.63
N SER A 97 -5.65 -11.89 -5.23
CA SER A 97 -6.19 -12.21 -3.91
C SER A 97 -5.55 -13.47 -3.38
N TYR A 98 -4.74 -13.36 -2.35
CA TYR A 98 -4.12 -14.51 -1.69
C TYR A 98 -5.15 -15.35 -0.93
N ALA A 99 -6.17 -14.71 -0.33
CA ALA A 99 -7.23 -15.40 0.40
C ALA A 99 -8.04 -16.35 -0.49
N ASN A 100 -8.21 -15.97 -1.76
CA ASN A 100 -8.97 -16.75 -2.74
C ASN A 100 -8.06 -17.56 -3.70
N GLY A 101 -6.74 -17.36 -3.64
CA GLY A 101 -5.76 -18.09 -4.45
C GLY A 101 -5.85 -17.80 -5.95
N TYR A 102 -6.25 -16.59 -6.37
CA TYR A 102 -6.31 -16.23 -7.78
C TYR A 102 -5.83 -14.81 -8.07
N SER A 103 -5.48 -14.58 -9.32
CA SER A 103 -5.24 -13.26 -9.89
C SER A 103 -6.08 -13.05 -11.13
N ILE A 104 -6.80 -11.94 -11.21
CA ILE A 104 -7.51 -11.51 -12.42
C ILE A 104 -6.61 -10.49 -13.11
N VAL A 105 -6.22 -10.77 -14.33
CA VAL A 105 -5.32 -9.93 -15.12
C VAL A 105 -6.01 -9.51 -16.41
N THR A 106 -6.01 -8.23 -16.69
CA THR A 106 -6.46 -7.68 -17.97
C THR A 106 -5.24 -7.28 -18.78
N PHE A 107 -5.10 -7.83 -19.95
CA PHE A 107 -3.94 -7.63 -20.81
C PHE A 107 -4.33 -7.52 -22.29
N ASP A 108 -3.43 -6.94 -23.07
CA ASP A 108 -3.56 -6.80 -24.52
C ASP A 108 -2.91 -8.00 -25.22
N LYS A 109 -3.72 -8.79 -25.94
CA LYS A 109 -3.25 -9.97 -26.70
C LYS A 109 -2.20 -9.64 -27.76
N LEU A 110 -2.15 -8.39 -28.24
CA LEU A 110 -1.16 -7.98 -29.23
C LEU A 110 0.24 -7.76 -28.63
N LYS A 111 0.32 -7.55 -27.31
CA LYS A 111 1.58 -7.22 -26.61
C LYS A 111 2.05 -8.36 -25.70
N THR A 112 1.13 -9.15 -25.17
CA THR A 112 1.44 -10.17 -24.17
C THR A 112 0.46 -11.34 -24.29
N ASP A 113 0.99 -12.55 -24.15
CA ASP A 113 0.21 -13.78 -24.12
C ASP A 113 -0.03 -14.26 -22.68
N ALA A 114 -1.11 -15.03 -22.49
CA ALA A 114 -1.41 -15.69 -21.21
C ALA A 114 -0.25 -16.57 -20.71
N LYS A 115 0.48 -17.23 -21.62
CA LYS A 115 1.66 -18.05 -21.29
C LYS A 115 2.83 -17.22 -20.72
N VAL A 116 3.01 -16.00 -21.19
CA VAL A 116 4.05 -15.09 -20.67
C VAL A 116 3.69 -14.66 -19.23
N ILE A 117 2.43 -14.36 -18.98
CA ILE A 117 1.90 -14.04 -17.66
C ILE A 117 2.07 -15.22 -16.70
N GLU A 118 1.68 -16.42 -17.13
CA GLU A 118 1.86 -17.67 -16.37
C GLU A 118 3.34 -17.90 -16.03
N THR A 119 4.23 -17.75 -17.01
CA THR A 119 5.69 -17.90 -16.78
C THR A 119 6.21 -16.88 -15.79
N ALA A 120 5.74 -15.64 -15.85
CA ALA A 120 6.14 -14.57 -14.94
C ALA A 120 5.67 -14.86 -13.50
N ILE A 121 4.46 -15.36 -13.32
CA ILE A 121 3.95 -15.79 -12.02
C ILE A 121 4.76 -16.99 -11.50
N ASN A 122 5.04 -17.98 -12.34
CA ASN A 122 5.82 -19.15 -11.95
C ASN A 122 7.25 -18.79 -11.54
N LYS A 123 7.86 -17.76 -12.12
CA LYS A 123 9.18 -17.22 -11.70
C LYS A 123 9.19 -16.66 -10.27
N THR A 124 8.06 -16.29 -9.71
CA THR A 124 7.95 -15.85 -8.33
C THR A 124 8.01 -16.98 -7.30
N GLY A 125 8.03 -18.23 -7.76
CA GLY A 125 8.00 -19.43 -6.92
C GLY A 125 6.60 -19.98 -6.66
N TYR A 126 5.57 -19.32 -7.15
CA TYR A 126 4.19 -19.82 -7.11
C TYR A 126 3.87 -20.63 -8.36
N LYS A 127 2.83 -21.49 -8.30
CA LYS A 127 2.40 -22.29 -9.44
C LYS A 127 1.01 -21.89 -9.90
N VAL A 128 0.87 -21.59 -11.19
CA VAL A 128 -0.43 -21.40 -11.82
C VAL A 128 -1.01 -22.79 -12.10
N LYS A 129 -2.20 -23.06 -11.56
CA LYS A 129 -2.92 -24.34 -11.77
C LYS A 129 -3.87 -24.28 -12.94
N GLU A 130 -4.55 -23.15 -13.09
CA GLU A 130 -5.63 -23.02 -14.06
C GLU A 130 -5.65 -21.63 -14.65
N TYR A 131 -5.85 -21.56 -15.93
CA TYR A 131 -6.09 -20.36 -16.71
C TYR A 131 -7.53 -20.38 -17.23
N LYS A 132 -8.31 -19.36 -16.91
CA LYS A 132 -9.68 -19.21 -17.41
C LYS A 132 -9.89 -17.81 -17.98
N PRO A 133 -10.11 -17.68 -19.29
CA PRO A 133 -10.49 -16.39 -19.87
C PRO A 133 -11.89 -16.01 -19.39
N LEU A 134 -12.04 -14.78 -18.91
CA LEU A 134 -13.32 -14.23 -18.41
C LEU A 134 -14.07 -13.45 -19.48
N ASN A 135 -13.37 -12.90 -20.45
CA ASN A 135 -13.96 -12.09 -21.52
C ASN A 135 -13.24 -12.38 -22.84
N GLU A 136 -13.44 -13.58 -23.38
CA GLU A 136 -13.11 -13.90 -24.74
C GLU A 136 -14.41 -13.78 -25.55
N LYS A 137 -14.66 -12.61 -26.17
CA LYS A 137 -15.66 -12.50 -27.21
C LYS A 137 -15.19 -13.34 -28.41
N LYS A 138 -15.91 -14.39 -28.67
CA LYS A 138 -15.81 -15.20 -29.86
C LYS A 138 -16.24 -14.40 -31.08
#